data_1940ab86af7ed1241d6215bf41926ad8
#
_entry.id   1940ab86af7ed1241d6215bf41926ad8
#
_cell.length_a   1.000
_cell.length_b   1.000
_cell.length_c   1.000
_cell.angle_alpha   90.00
_cell.angle_beta   90.00
_cell.angle_gamma   90.00
#
_symmetry.space_group_name_H-M   'P 1'
#
loop_
_entity.id
_entity.type
_entity.pdbx_description
1 polymer ?
#
loop_
_entity_poly.entity_id
_entity_poly.type
_entity_poly.pdbx_seq_one_letter_code
_entity_poly.pdbx_strand_id
1 'polypeptide(L)'
;MDFYHVKDVPHGEVRSRWYTSKVTGQTRHIMVYTPPGYDADREKRYPVLYLQHGGGEDETGWVRQGRMNFILDNLIAEKKAVPMIVVMEKGYAARAGAAPQPQPGGPGRGDGGAFEDVVLKDLIPMIDSAYRTRPDRDNRAIAGLSMGAGQALRIGLTHLDTFSVVGAFSGGAGKANPKTAFGGVFADPVGFDKKVSLLYLHSGTVGLDAGIHKGAKALYEMLQQAGVKNVAFRDLEGQGHEWQTWRYALNDFAPRLFQEKK
;
A
#
# COMPACT_ATOMS: atom_id res chain seq x y z
N MET A 1 19.96 -4.25 -11.54
CA MET A 1 19.00 -4.92 -10.61
C MET A 1 18.07 -5.77 -11.44
N ASP A 2 17.96 -7.06 -11.16
CA ASP A 2 17.18 -8.00 -11.97
C ASP A 2 15.89 -8.52 -11.32
N PHE A 3 15.63 -8.10 -10.07
CA PHE A 3 14.52 -8.60 -9.26
C PHE A 3 13.12 -8.32 -9.84
N TYR A 4 12.98 -7.35 -10.75
CA TYR A 4 11.72 -7.01 -11.43
C TYR A 4 11.66 -7.52 -12.88
N HIS A 5 12.65 -8.30 -13.33
CA HIS A 5 12.62 -8.95 -14.62
C HIS A 5 11.86 -10.28 -14.56
N VAL A 6 11.30 -10.66 -15.70
CA VAL A 6 10.70 -12.00 -15.87
C VAL A 6 11.81 -13.05 -15.69
N LYS A 7 11.58 -14.01 -14.80
CA LYS A 7 12.46 -15.17 -14.58
C LYS A 7 11.69 -16.44 -14.92
N ASP A 8 12.39 -17.54 -15.12
CA ASP A 8 11.79 -18.86 -15.31
C ASP A 8 11.36 -19.45 -13.96
N VAL A 9 10.23 -18.96 -13.45
CA VAL A 9 9.60 -19.35 -12.19
C VAL A 9 8.08 -19.45 -12.38
N PRO A 10 7.35 -20.12 -11.50
CA PRO A 10 5.89 -20.07 -11.55
C PRO A 10 5.38 -18.63 -11.44
N HIS A 11 4.47 -18.26 -12.34
CA HIS A 11 3.88 -16.91 -12.39
C HIS A 11 2.46 -16.87 -11.82
N GLY A 12 2.14 -15.77 -11.16
CA GLY A 12 0.78 -15.40 -10.82
C GLY A 12 0.05 -14.76 -12.00
N GLU A 13 -1.21 -14.43 -11.81
CA GLU A 13 -2.05 -13.78 -12.83
C GLU A 13 -2.44 -12.38 -12.39
N VAL A 14 -2.48 -11.45 -13.35
CA VAL A 14 -3.07 -10.11 -13.16
C VAL A 14 -4.42 -10.08 -13.84
N ARG A 15 -5.47 -9.92 -13.06
CA ARG A 15 -6.87 -9.96 -13.48
C ARG A 15 -7.43 -8.54 -13.52
N SER A 16 -8.03 -8.17 -14.64
CA SER A 16 -8.77 -6.92 -14.83
C SER A 16 -10.22 -7.15 -14.40
N ARG A 17 -10.75 -6.29 -13.53
CA ARG A 17 -12.12 -6.42 -13.02
C ARG A 17 -12.80 -5.08 -12.87
N TRP A 18 -14.08 -5.04 -13.26
CA TRP A 18 -14.97 -3.91 -13.06
C TRP A 18 -15.92 -4.19 -11.90
N TYR A 19 -16.26 -3.16 -11.14
CA TYR A 19 -17.26 -3.24 -10.07
C TYR A 19 -18.04 -1.93 -9.95
N THR A 20 -19.24 -1.97 -9.40
CA THR A 20 -20.03 -0.78 -9.12
C THR A 20 -19.76 -0.31 -7.71
N SER A 21 -19.23 0.90 -7.56
CA SER A 21 -19.01 1.56 -6.28
C SER A 21 -20.30 2.23 -5.81
N LYS A 22 -20.75 1.90 -4.61
CA LYS A 22 -21.88 2.57 -3.97
C LYS A 22 -21.50 3.97 -3.48
N VAL A 23 -20.27 4.15 -3.07
CA VAL A 23 -19.74 5.44 -2.60
C VAL A 23 -19.74 6.48 -3.71
N THR A 24 -19.29 6.09 -4.91
CA THR A 24 -19.17 7.03 -6.04
C THR A 24 -20.38 7.01 -6.96
N GLY A 25 -21.22 5.99 -6.90
CA GLY A 25 -22.31 5.76 -7.85
C GLY A 25 -21.84 5.41 -9.26
N GLN A 26 -20.56 5.04 -9.43
CA GLN A 26 -19.95 4.80 -10.74
C GLN A 26 -19.38 3.39 -10.84
N THR A 27 -19.24 2.90 -12.05
CA THR A 27 -18.44 1.71 -12.36
C THR A 27 -16.97 2.06 -12.26
N ARG A 28 -16.21 1.28 -11.47
CA ARG A 28 -14.78 1.45 -11.22
C ARG A 28 -14.02 0.22 -11.71
N HIS A 29 -12.77 0.42 -12.02
CA HIS A 29 -11.87 -0.61 -12.54
C HIS A 29 -10.73 -0.88 -11.56
N ILE A 30 -10.37 -2.15 -11.40
CA ILE A 30 -9.26 -2.61 -10.56
C ILE A 30 -8.42 -3.64 -11.31
N MET A 31 -7.14 -3.70 -10.92
CA MET A 31 -6.25 -4.81 -11.25
C MET A 31 -6.04 -5.66 -9.99
N VAL A 32 -6.15 -6.97 -10.12
CA VAL A 32 -5.96 -7.92 -9.01
C VAL A 32 -4.91 -8.94 -9.40
N TYR A 33 -3.79 -8.97 -8.69
CA TYR A 33 -2.82 -10.04 -8.81
C TYR A 33 -3.22 -11.19 -7.89
N THR A 34 -3.21 -12.40 -8.42
CA THR A 34 -3.35 -13.66 -7.68
C THR A 34 -2.04 -14.44 -7.78
N PRO A 35 -1.51 -15.00 -6.67
CA PRO A 35 -0.19 -15.61 -6.67
C PRO A 35 -0.13 -16.93 -7.45
N PRO A 36 1.08 -17.41 -7.80
CA PRO A 36 1.25 -18.71 -8.44
C PRO A 36 0.51 -19.82 -7.68
N GLY A 37 -0.18 -20.68 -8.43
CA GLY A 37 -0.97 -21.79 -7.88
C GLY A 37 -2.32 -21.39 -7.30
N TYR A 38 -2.74 -20.12 -7.43
CA TYR A 38 -4.04 -19.68 -6.92
C TYR A 38 -5.21 -20.52 -7.43
N ASP A 39 -5.31 -20.80 -8.71
CA ASP A 39 -6.45 -21.55 -9.25
C ASP A 39 -6.34 -23.08 -9.08
N ALA A 40 -5.14 -23.58 -8.80
CA ALA A 40 -4.90 -25.01 -8.58
C ALA A 40 -5.38 -25.48 -7.21
N ASP A 41 -5.21 -24.66 -6.16
CA ASP A 41 -5.66 -24.98 -4.80
C ASP A 41 -6.85 -24.10 -4.41
N ARG A 42 -8.05 -24.66 -4.50
CA ARG A 42 -9.32 -23.95 -4.25
C ARG A 42 -9.64 -23.74 -2.77
N GLU A 43 -8.98 -24.45 -1.86
CA GLU A 43 -9.19 -24.34 -0.42
C GLU A 43 -8.27 -23.28 0.22
N LYS A 44 -7.13 -23.05 -0.40
CA LYS A 44 -6.13 -22.11 0.13
C LYS A 44 -6.63 -20.67 0.10
N ARG A 45 -6.47 -19.97 1.23
CA ARG A 45 -6.78 -18.56 1.42
C ARG A 45 -5.52 -17.74 1.59
N TYR A 46 -5.56 -16.50 1.15
CA TYR A 46 -4.39 -15.65 1.00
C TYR A 46 -4.58 -14.31 1.74
N PRO A 47 -3.53 -13.76 2.34
CA PRO A 47 -3.53 -12.37 2.80
C PRO A 47 -3.62 -11.40 1.62
N VAL A 48 -4.00 -10.15 1.90
CA VAL A 48 -4.26 -9.14 0.87
C VAL A 48 -3.43 -7.87 1.10
N LEU A 49 -2.72 -7.43 0.08
CA LEU A 49 -2.08 -6.12 -0.01
C LEU A 49 -2.91 -5.21 -0.92
N TYR A 50 -3.40 -4.08 -0.39
CA TYR A 50 -3.96 -2.97 -1.17
C TYR A 50 -2.83 -2.03 -1.52
N LEU A 51 -2.51 -1.88 -2.83
CA LEU A 51 -1.30 -1.20 -3.30
C LEU A 51 -1.65 -0.04 -4.24
N GLN A 52 -1.43 1.20 -3.77
CA GLN A 52 -1.85 2.40 -4.45
C GLN A 52 -0.75 3.05 -5.31
N HIS A 53 -1.16 3.55 -6.46
CA HIS A 53 -0.33 4.32 -7.40
C HIS A 53 -0.14 5.79 -6.96
N GLY A 54 0.67 6.54 -7.68
CA GLY A 54 0.95 7.95 -7.45
C GLY A 54 0.03 8.92 -8.19
N GLY A 55 0.28 10.20 -8.00
CA GLY A 55 -0.45 11.25 -8.73
C GLY A 55 -0.20 11.16 -10.24
N GLY A 56 -1.28 11.30 -11.04
CA GLY A 56 -1.21 11.23 -12.51
C GLY A 56 -1.20 9.83 -13.10
N GLU A 57 -1.25 8.79 -12.27
CA GLU A 57 -1.28 7.39 -12.67
C GLU A 57 -2.68 6.77 -12.48
N ASP A 58 -2.81 5.47 -12.72
CA ASP A 58 -4.02 4.69 -12.56
C ASP A 58 -3.72 3.29 -11.97
N GLU A 59 -4.75 2.46 -11.86
CA GLU A 59 -4.68 1.09 -11.31
C GLU A 59 -3.73 0.16 -12.06
N THR A 60 -3.27 0.52 -13.26
CA THR A 60 -2.33 -0.29 -14.06
C THR A 60 -0.86 0.03 -13.79
N GLY A 61 -0.57 1.16 -13.12
CA GLY A 61 0.80 1.67 -12.92
C GLY A 61 1.74 0.65 -12.28
N TRP A 62 1.31 0.01 -11.19
CA TRP A 62 2.11 -1.02 -10.51
C TRP A 62 2.37 -2.26 -11.36
N VAL A 63 1.48 -2.61 -12.29
CA VAL A 63 1.69 -3.73 -13.22
C VAL A 63 2.61 -3.32 -14.36
N ARG A 64 2.27 -2.25 -15.06
CA ARG A 64 2.95 -1.86 -16.31
C ARG A 64 4.33 -1.25 -16.06
N GLN A 65 4.41 -0.31 -15.13
CA GLN A 65 5.64 0.40 -14.80
C GLN A 65 6.34 -0.23 -13.59
N GLY A 66 5.58 -0.56 -12.53
CA GLY A 66 6.11 -1.15 -11.30
C GLY A 66 6.60 -2.57 -11.46
N ARG A 67 6.03 -3.34 -12.42
CA ARG A 67 6.33 -4.77 -12.63
C ARG A 67 6.16 -5.60 -11.36
N MET A 68 5.20 -5.19 -10.54
CA MET A 68 4.90 -5.74 -9.22
C MET A 68 4.69 -7.26 -9.26
N ASN A 69 4.00 -7.75 -10.28
CA ASN A 69 3.74 -9.18 -10.46
C ASN A 69 5.05 -9.98 -10.58
N PHE A 70 6.02 -9.54 -11.37
CA PHE A 70 7.31 -10.23 -11.50
C PHE A 70 8.16 -10.12 -10.24
N ILE A 71 8.11 -8.98 -9.53
CA ILE A 71 8.77 -8.84 -8.23
C ILE A 71 8.22 -9.88 -7.25
N LEU A 72 6.90 -10.03 -7.16
CA LEU A 72 6.27 -10.98 -6.25
C LEU A 72 6.50 -12.43 -6.69
N ASP A 73 6.38 -12.75 -7.97
CA ASP A 73 6.65 -14.09 -8.51
C ASP A 73 8.06 -14.56 -8.14
N ASN A 74 9.06 -13.68 -8.35
CA ASN A 74 10.45 -13.97 -8.02
C ASN A 74 10.65 -14.17 -6.51
N LEU A 75 10.10 -13.27 -5.68
CA LEU A 75 10.21 -13.38 -4.23
C LEU A 75 9.49 -14.60 -3.66
N ILE A 76 8.34 -14.98 -4.22
CA ILE A 76 7.59 -16.17 -3.80
C ILE A 76 8.37 -17.44 -4.20
N ALA A 77 8.91 -17.51 -5.41
CA ALA A 77 9.75 -18.63 -5.85
C ALA A 77 11.00 -18.79 -4.99
N GLU A 78 11.61 -17.68 -4.58
CA GLU A 78 12.75 -17.64 -3.65
C GLU A 78 12.37 -17.91 -2.18
N LYS A 79 11.06 -18.14 -1.88
CA LYS A 79 10.50 -18.30 -0.52
C LYS A 79 10.79 -17.12 0.43
N LYS A 80 10.98 -15.94 -0.14
CA LYS A 80 11.22 -14.69 0.60
C LYS A 80 9.93 -13.95 0.92
N ALA A 81 8.89 -14.09 0.10
CA ALA A 81 7.59 -13.50 0.34
C ALA A 81 6.50 -14.56 0.49
N VAL A 82 5.54 -14.30 1.37
CA VAL A 82 4.33 -15.11 1.50
C VAL A 82 3.46 -14.89 0.25
N PRO A 83 2.92 -15.97 -0.38
CA PRO A 83 1.96 -15.80 -1.45
C PRO A 83 0.76 -14.98 -1.00
N MET A 84 0.46 -13.89 -1.72
CA MET A 84 -0.59 -12.92 -1.36
C MET A 84 -1.37 -12.45 -2.59
N ILE A 85 -2.59 -11.99 -2.38
CA ILE A 85 -3.37 -11.24 -3.37
C ILE A 85 -2.93 -9.77 -3.29
N VAL A 86 -2.78 -9.10 -4.45
CA VAL A 86 -2.55 -7.65 -4.48
C VAL A 86 -3.66 -6.97 -5.25
N VAL A 87 -4.25 -5.94 -4.65
CA VAL A 87 -5.36 -5.17 -5.21
C VAL A 87 -4.88 -3.76 -5.52
N MET A 88 -5.00 -3.35 -6.77
CA MET A 88 -4.64 -2.02 -7.25
C MET A 88 -5.90 -1.36 -7.78
N GLU A 89 -6.23 -0.19 -7.26
CA GLU A 89 -7.45 0.55 -7.57
C GLU A 89 -7.11 1.97 -7.97
N LYS A 90 -7.95 2.58 -8.80
CA LYS A 90 -7.82 3.99 -9.18
C LYS A 90 -8.00 4.87 -7.96
N GLY A 91 -6.91 5.48 -7.47
CA GLY A 91 -6.84 6.22 -6.21
C GLY A 91 -7.65 7.54 -6.17
N TYR A 92 -8.38 7.86 -7.24
CA TYR A 92 -9.19 9.06 -7.35
C TYR A 92 -10.68 8.71 -7.16
N ALA A 93 -11.35 9.37 -6.23
CA ALA A 93 -12.76 9.16 -5.98
C ALA A 93 -13.49 10.48 -5.65
N ALA A 94 -14.73 10.57 -6.06
CA ALA A 94 -15.67 11.60 -5.63
C ALA A 94 -16.97 10.91 -5.21
N ARG A 95 -17.61 11.39 -4.15
CA ARG A 95 -18.89 10.84 -3.70
C ARG A 95 -19.97 11.08 -4.72
N ALA A 96 -20.96 10.18 -4.82
CA ALA A 96 -22.13 10.36 -5.64
C ALA A 96 -22.83 11.69 -5.31
N GLY A 97 -23.15 12.48 -6.34
CA GLY A 97 -23.76 13.81 -6.18
C GLY A 97 -22.82 14.93 -5.72
N ALA A 98 -21.54 14.68 -5.51
CA ALA A 98 -20.59 15.74 -5.24
C ALA A 98 -20.39 16.64 -6.47
N ALA A 99 -20.22 17.95 -6.23
CA ALA A 99 -19.89 18.87 -7.32
C ALA A 99 -18.60 18.43 -8.03
N PRO A 100 -18.49 18.63 -9.36
CA PRO A 100 -17.27 18.30 -10.08
C PRO A 100 -16.05 18.96 -9.42
N GLN A 101 -15.12 18.13 -8.94
CA GLN A 101 -13.86 18.63 -8.41
C GLN A 101 -12.89 18.84 -9.59
N PRO A 102 -12.08 19.92 -9.58
CA PRO A 102 -10.96 20.02 -10.50
C PRO A 102 -10.07 18.78 -10.32
N GLN A 103 -9.52 18.29 -11.44
CA GLN A 103 -8.72 17.05 -11.51
C GLN A 103 -8.11 16.60 -10.16
N PRO A 104 -8.45 15.41 -9.66
CA PRO A 104 -7.85 14.89 -8.42
C PRO A 104 -6.35 14.72 -8.64
N GLY A 105 -5.53 15.22 -7.73
CA GLY A 105 -4.07 15.05 -7.80
C GLY A 105 -3.27 16.35 -7.77
N GLY A 106 -3.91 17.50 -7.75
CA GLY A 106 -3.20 18.77 -7.46
C GLY A 106 -2.78 18.84 -5.99
N PRO A 107 -1.64 19.48 -5.66
CA PRO A 107 -1.20 19.66 -4.28
C PRO A 107 -2.30 20.32 -3.44
N GLY A 108 -2.68 19.69 -2.32
CA GLY A 108 -3.53 20.29 -1.30
C GLY A 108 -5.04 20.07 -1.42
N ARG A 109 -5.55 19.27 -2.37
CA ARG A 109 -6.97 18.93 -2.45
C ARG A 109 -7.19 17.45 -2.19
N GLY A 110 -7.54 17.12 -0.94
CA GLY A 110 -8.03 15.80 -0.56
C GLY A 110 -9.36 15.48 -1.24
N ASP A 111 -9.62 14.21 -1.47
CA ASP A 111 -10.89 13.67 -2.01
C ASP A 111 -12.04 13.72 -0.98
N GLY A 112 -11.88 14.49 0.12
CA GLY A 112 -12.86 14.55 1.20
C GLY A 112 -13.11 13.20 1.89
N GLY A 113 -12.15 12.26 1.79
CA GLY A 113 -12.29 10.90 2.32
C GLY A 113 -13.10 9.97 1.42
N ALA A 114 -13.42 10.37 0.19
CA ALA A 114 -14.19 9.52 -0.71
C ALA A 114 -13.46 8.24 -1.07
N PHE A 115 -12.14 8.30 -1.32
CA PHE A 115 -11.35 7.11 -1.61
C PHE A 115 -11.21 6.17 -0.39
N GLU A 116 -11.10 6.73 0.81
CA GLU A 116 -11.14 5.96 2.05
C GLU A 116 -12.44 5.16 2.17
N ASP A 117 -13.59 5.81 1.94
CA ASP A 117 -14.88 5.13 1.92
C ASP A 117 -14.97 4.06 0.82
N VAL A 118 -14.43 4.33 -0.39
CA VAL A 118 -14.35 3.32 -1.46
C VAL A 118 -13.57 2.09 -0.99
N VAL A 119 -12.40 2.28 -0.37
CA VAL A 119 -11.59 1.17 0.13
C VAL A 119 -12.34 0.35 1.17
N LEU A 120 -12.94 1.01 2.17
CA LEU A 120 -13.52 0.35 3.32
C LEU A 120 -14.92 -0.23 3.07
N LYS A 121 -15.75 0.49 2.29
CA LYS A 121 -17.17 0.16 2.14
C LYS A 121 -17.50 -0.60 0.86
N ASP A 122 -16.67 -0.45 -0.19
CA ASP A 122 -16.89 -1.09 -1.48
C ASP A 122 -15.81 -2.13 -1.79
N LEU A 123 -14.54 -1.73 -1.79
CA LEU A 123 -13.44 -2.54 -2.32
C LEU A 123 -13.13 -3.76 -1.44
N ILE A 124 -12.90 -3.56 -0.14
CA ILE A 124 -12.61 -4.66 0.79
C ILE A 124 -13.73 -5.70 0.80
N PRO A 125 -15.02 -5.34 1.00
CA PRO A 125 -16.10 -6.33 0.99
C PRO A 125 -16.23 -7.07 -0.34
N MET A 126 -16.01 -6.38 -1.46
CA MET A 126 -16.07 -6.99 -2.79
C MET A 126 -14.91 -7.98 -3.00
N ILE A 127 -13.69 -7.62 -2.60
CA ILE A 127 -12.53 -8.50 -2.70
C ILE A 127 -12.69 -9.74 -1.81
N ASP A 128 -13.11 -9.56 -0.56
CA ASP A 128 -13.31 -10.67 0.38
C ASP A 128 -14.42 -11.64 -0.08
N SER A 129 -15.44 -11.11 -0.78
CA SER A 129 -16.51 -11.93 -1.38
C SER A 129 -16.09 -12.66 -2.65
N ALA A 130 -15.21 -12.08 -3.47
CA ALA A 130 -14.90 -12.55 -4.81
C ALA A 130 -13.62 -13.39 -4.90
N TYR A 131 -12.74 -13.27 -3.92
CA TYR A 131 -11.43 -13.94 -3.89
C TYR A 131 -11.26 -14.70 -2.58
N ARG A 132 -10.38 -15.70 -2.57
CA ARG A 132 -10.08 -16.50 -1.39
C ARG A 132 -9.12 -15.76 -0.46
N THR A 133 -9.65 -14.78 0.23
CA THR A 133 -8.91 -13.95 1.19
C THR A 133 -8.92 -14.56 2.60
N ARG A 134 -7.94 -14.18 3.42
CA ARG A 134 -8.02 -14.21 4.87
C ARG A 134 -8.54 -12.85 5.32
N PRO A 135 -9.82 -12.73 5.72
CA PRO A 135 -10.48 -11.42 5.84
C PRO A 135 -10.21 -10.69 7.16
N ASP A 136 -9.32 -11.21 8.01
CA ASP A 136 -8.94 -10.56 9.25
C ASP A 136 -7.87 -9.48 9.04
N ARG A 137 -7.74 -8.59 10.03
CA ARG A 137 -6.81 -7.45 9.98
C ARG A 137 -5.33 -7.86 9.89
N ASP A 138 -4.96 -8.97 10.52
CA ASP A 138 -3.56 -9.41 10.57
C ASP A 138 -3.09 -9.94 9.20
N ASN A 139 -4.03 -10.27 8.34
CA ASN A 139 -3.82 -10.67 6.95
C ASN A 139 -4.16 -9.55 5.94
N ARG A 140 -4.23 -8.27 6.37
CA ARG A 140 -4.52 -7.15 5.48
C ARG A 140 -3.49 -6.02 5.64
N ALA A 141 -2.88 -5.65 4.51
CA ALA A 141 -1.91 -4.57 4.40
C ALA A 141 -2.39 -3.50 3.41
N ILE A 142 -1.98 -2.26 3.63
CA ILE A 142 -2.15 -1.16 2.69
C ILE A 142 -0.82 -0.46 2.46
N ALA A 143 -0.47 -0.20 1.21
CA ALA A 143 0.73 0.54 0.85
C ALA A 143 0.52 1.37 -0.41
N GLY A 144 1.43 2.27 -0.69
CA GLY A 144 1.40 3.04 -1.93
C GLY A 144 2.61 3.94 -2.11
N LEU A 145 2.69 4.52 -3.31
CA LEU A 145 3.75 5.44 -3.69
C LEU A 145 3.22 6.89 -3.79
N SER A 146 4.01 7.88 -3.44
CA SER A 146 3.72 9.31 -3.61
C SER A 146 2.34 9.70 -3.04
N MET A 147 1.37 10.08 -3.87
CA MET A 147 -0.02 10.30 -3.47
C MET A 147 -0.59 9.07 -2.73
N GLY A 148 -0.39 7.89 -3.30
CA GLY A 148 -0.84 6.62 -2.70
C GLY A 148 -0.19 6.32 -1.35
N ALA A 149 1.04 6.79 -1.09
CA ALA A 149 1.68 6.71 0.22
C ALA A 149 0.92 7.54 1.26
N GLY A 150 0.50 8.76 0.90
CA GLY A 150 -0.34 9.59 1.75
C GLY A 150 -1.71 8.95 2.04
N GLN A 151 -2.32 8.33 1.04
CA GLN A 151 -3.58 7.58 1.19
C GLN A 151 -3.39 6.37 2.11
N ALA A 152 -2.33 5.58 1.89
CA ALA A 152 -2.03 4.40 2.70
C ALA A 152 -1.78 4.76 4.18
N LEU A 153 -1.01 5.81 4.45
CA LEU A 153 -0.80 6.30 5.82
C LEU A 153 -2.11 6.76 6.47
N ARG A 154 -2.88 7.59 5.76
CA ARG A 154 -4.15 8.09 6.28
C ARG A 154 -5.11 6.93 6.58
N ILE A 155 -5.42 6.10 5.59
CA ILE A 155 -6.40 5.02 5.72
C ILE A 155 -5.89 3.95 6.69
N GLY A 156 -4.65 3.48 6.53
CA GLY A 156 -4.10 2.41 7.34
C GLY A 156 -3.95 2.76 8.81
N LEU A 157 -3.50 3.98 9.12
CA LEU A 157 -3.26 4.40 10.51
C LEU A 157 -4.54 4.87 11.23
N THR A 158 -5.60 5.28 10.50
CA THR A 158 -6.88 5.62 11.13
C THR A 158 -7.83 4.43 11.25
N HIS A 159 -7.53 3.29 10.58
CA HIS A 159 -8.34 2.07 10.61
C HIS A 159 -7.52 0.84 11.03
N LEU A 160 -6.94 0.90 12.23
CA LEU A 160 -6.13 -0.19 12.78
C LEU A 160 -6.92 -1.48 13.07
N ASP A 161 -8.23 -1.44 13.05
CA ASP A 161 -9.08 -2.64 13.15
C ASP A 161 -9.25 -3.34 11.78
N THR A 162 -8.79 -2.68 10.70
CA THR A 162 -8.86 -3.20 9.33
C THR A 162 -7.49 -3.61 8.80
N PHE A 163 -6.43 -2.87 9.15
CA PHE A 163 -5.07 -3.08 8.66
C PHE A 163 -4.08 -3.28 9.81
N SER A 164 -3.16 -4.22 9.65
CA SER A 164 -2.04 -4.42 10.57
C SER A 164 -0.69 -3.96 10.01
N VAL A 165 -0.61 -3.77 8.69
CA VAL A 165 0.62 -3.33 8.02
C VAL A 165 0.32 -2.12 7.13
N VAL A 166 1.17 -1.08 7.24
CA VAL A 166 1.09 0.14 6.46
C VAL A 166 2.43 0.45 5.83
N GLY A 167 2.46 0.66 4.50
CA GLY A 167 3.66 1.02 3.75
C GLY A 167 3.51 2.35 3.02
N ALA A 168 4.53 3.21 3.12
CA ALA A 168 4.57 4.50 2.42
C ALA A 168 5.89 4.63 1.65
N PHE A 169 5.80 4.71 0.32
CA PHE A 169 6.94 4.83 -0.58
C PHE A 169 6.97 6.23 -1.17
N SER A 170 8.00 6.99 -0.87
CA SER A 170 8.20 8.38 -1.36
C SER A 170 7.00 9.30 -1.14
N GLY A 171 6.44 9.33 0.08
CA GLY A 171 5.34 10.27 0.35
C GLY A 171 4.73 10.17 1.75
N GLY A 172 3.85 11.10 2.04
CA GLY A 172 2.89 11.07 3.14
C GLY A 172 3.39 11.41 4.54
N ALA A 173 4.69 11.38 4.80
CA ALA A 173 5.23 11.52 6.15
C ALA A 173 5.45 12.97 6.64
N GLY A 174 5.22 13.98 5.83
CA GLY A 174 5.35 15.42 6.10
C GLY A 174 5.83 15.85 7.50
N LYS A 175 5.63 17.10 7.88
CA LYS A 175 5.89 17.60 9.25
C LYS A 175 4.75 17.19 10.20
N ALA A 176 4.53 15.88 10.35
CA ALA A 176 3.48 15.37 11.22
C ALA A 176 3.87 15.54 12.70
N ASN A 177 2.97 16.11 13.51
CA ASN A 177 3.11 16.05 14.96
C ASN A 177 2.66 14.66 15.43
N PRO A 178 3.53 13.83 16.03
CA PRO A 178 3.16 12.45 16.42
C PRO A 178 1.98 12.39 17.38
N LYS A 179 1.83 13.39 18.24
CA LYS A 179 0.74 13.41 19.22
C LYS A 179 -0.64 13.58 18.60
N THR A 180 -0.72 14.19 17.41
CA THR A 180 -1.99 14.53 16.74
C THR A 180 -2.15 13.93 15.36
N ALA A 181 -1.05 13.51 14.73
CA ALA A 181 -1.08 12.92 13.39
C ALA A 181 -1.92 11.63 13.39
N PHE A 182 -2.65 11.43 12.32
CA PHE A 182 -3.49 10.25 12.11
C PHE A 182 -4.40 9.93 13.30
N GLY A 183 -5.04 10.96 13.85
CA GLY A 183 -5.93 10.81 15.01
C GLY A 183 -5.23 10.55 16.34
N GLY A 184 -3.93 10.85 16.43
CA GLY A 184 -3.14 10.64 17.66
C GLY A 184 -2.72 9.18 17.88
N VAL A 185 -2.70 8.38 16.82
CA VAL A 185 -2.39 6.93 16.88
C VAL A 185 -1.04 6.61 17.53
N PHE A 186 -0.09 7.54 17.51
CA PHE A 186 1.24 7.39 18.11
C PHE A 186 1.34 7.89 19.55
N ALA A 187 0.25 8.40 20.14
CA ALA A 187 0.25 8.88 21.52
C ALA A 187 0.40 7.75 22.56
N ASP A 188 0.04 6.51 22.17
CA ASP A 188 0.27 5.27 22.91
C ASP A 188 1.14 4.31 22.09
N PRO A 189 2.48 4.38 22.21
CA PRO A 189 3.41 3.51 21.46
C PRO A 189 3.20 2.01 21.71
N VAL A 190 2.85 1.63 22.93
CA VAL A 190 2.60 0.22 23.28
C VAL A 190 1.31 -0.28 22.65
N GLY A 191 0.26 0.51 22.69
CA GLY A 191 -1.00 0.21 22.01
C GLY A 191 -0.84 0.17 20.51
N PHE A 192 -0.02 1.06 19.95
CA PHE A 192 0.35 1.05 18.53
C PHE A 192 1.03 -0.27 18.13
N ASP A 193 2.10 -0.68 18.83
CA ASP A 193 2.85 -1.89 18.53
C ASP A 193 2.02 -3.19 18.69
N LYS A 194 0.99 -3.18 19.54
CA LYS A 194 0.04 -4.29 19.64
C LYS A 194 -0.86 -4.41 18.41
N LYS A 195 -1.20 -3.28 17.79
CA LYS A 195 -2.10 -3.22 16.64
C LYS A 195 -1.35 -3.22 15.29
N VAL A 196 -0.22 -2.57 15.18
CA VAL A 196 0.55 -2.44 13.93
C VAL A 196 1.71 -3.42 13.92
N SER A 197 1.69 -4.36 13.00
CA SER A 197 2.80 -5.32 12.83
C SER A 197 3.99 -4.67 12.11
N LEU A 198 3.73 -3.71 11.23
CA LEU A 198 4.78 -2.95 10.54
C LEU A 198 4.23 -1.62 10.00
N LEU A 199 4.87 -0.52 10.37
CA LEU A 199 4.84 0.75 9.64
C LEU A 199 6.15 0.86 8.86
N TYR A 200 6.06 0.82 7.52
CA TYR A 200 7.22 0.86 6.64
C TYR A 200 7.29 2.18 5.88
N LEU A 201 8.37 2.91 6.02
CA LEU A 201 8.65 4.18 5.35
C LEU A 201 9.84 3.99 4.41
N HIS A 202 9.71 4.46 3.16
CA HIS A 202 10.76 4.39 2.17
C HIS A 202 10.80 5.63 1.30
N SER A 203 12.00 6.02 0.84
CA SER A 203 12.16 7.08 -0.16
C SER A 203 13.49 6.95 -0.91
N GLY A 204 13.61 7.63 -2.05
CA GLY A 204 14.90 8.02 -2.60
C GLY A 204 15.51 9.16 -1.80
N THR A 205 16.67 9.66 -2.23
CA THR A 205 17.42 10.69 -1.49
C THR A 205 17.69 11.97 -2.29
N VAL A 206 17.35 12.00 -3.59
CA VAL A 206 17.63 13.13 -4.47
C VAL A 206 16.37 13.69 -5.14
N GLY A 207 16.47 14.86 -5.74
CA GLY A 207 15.36 15.53 -6.43
C GLY A 207 14.18 15.80 -5.48
N LEU A 208 12.96 15.48 -5.92
CA LEU A 208 11.76 15.63 -5.10
C LEU A 208 11.82 14.77 -3.82
N ASP A 209 12.43 13.60 -3.90
CA ASP A 209 12.57 12.70 -2.76
C ASP A 209 13.50 13.22 -1.66
N ALA A 210 14.41 14.16 -1.93
CA ALA A 210 15.29 14.73 -0.90
C ALA A 210 14.51 15.38 0.26
N GLY A 211 13.39 16.05 -0.03
CA GLY A 211 12.51 16.63 0.98
C GLY A 211 11.66 15.57 1.69
N ILE A 212 11.15 14.60 0.93
CA ILE A 212 10.35 13.48 1.42
C ILE A 212 11.19 12.59 2.35
N HIS A 213 12.43 12.29 1.96
CA HIS A 213 13.40 11.55 2.75
C HIS A 213 13.61 12.17 4.13
N LYS A 214 13.87 13.48 4.18
CA LYS A 214 14.06 14.20 5.45
C LYS A 214 12.82 14.06 6.36
N GLY A 215 11.62 14.20 5.79
CA GLY A 215 10.37 14.07 6.52
C GLY A 215 10.12 12.65 7.02
N ALA A 216 10.33 11.65 6.19
CA ALA A 216 10.14 10.22 6.54
C ALA A 216 11.15 9.77 7.60
N LYS A 217 12.41 10.17 7.47
CA LYS A 217 13.48 9.89 8.44
C LYS A 217 13.19 10.55 9.79
N ALA A 218 12.79 11.83 9.79
CA ALA A 218 12.42 12.53 11.01
C ALA A 218 11.24 11.88 11.73
N LEU A 219 10.20 11.46 10.98
CA LEU A 219 9.07 10.70 11.56
C LEU A 219 9.55 9.39 12.17
N TYR A 220 10.37 8.62 11.46
CA TYR A 220 10.94 7.37 11.95
C TYR A 220 11.72 7.56 13.26
N GLU A 221 12.67 8.50 13.28
CA GLU A 221 13.49 8.80 14.46
C GLU A 221 12.64 9.23 15.66
N MET A 222 11.63 10.04 15.43
CA MET A 222 10.70 10.50 16.45
C MET A 222 9.86 9.36 17.03
N LEU A 223 9.36 8.44 16.18
CA LEU A 223 8.62 7.26 16.60
C LEU A 223 9.50 6.31 17.42
N GLN A 224 10.75 6.11 17.02
CA GLN A 224 11.70 5.33 17.80
C GLN A 224 11.99 5.96 19.17
N GLN A 225 12.19 7.28 19.23
CA GLN A 225 12.37 8.01 20.49
C GLN A 225 11.13 7.92 21.40
N ALA A 226 9.94 7.85 20.81
CA ALA A 226 8.69 7.64 21.54
C ALA A 226 8.50 6.18 22.00
N GLY A 227 9.38 5.24 21.60
CA GLY A 227 9.33 3.84 22.00
C GLY A 227 8.54 2.92 21.06
N VAL A 228 8.15 3.40 19.87
CA VAL A 228 7.52 2.55 18.82
C VAL A 228 8.58 1.59 18.27
N LYS A 229 8.28 0.30 18.26
CA LYS A 229 9.19 -0.77 17.80
C LYS A 229 8.86 -1.23 16.38
N ASN A 230 7.58 -1.25 16.03
CA ASN A 230 7.10 -1.79 14.75
C ASN A 230 7.13 -0.75 13.63
N VAL A 231 8.21 0.03 13.56
CA VAL A 231 8.48 0.99 12.50
C VAL A 231 9.82 0.70 11.84
N ALA A 232 9.85 0.75 10.52
CA ALA A 232 11.08 0.62 9.72
C ALA A 232 11.20 1.77 8.74
N PHE A 233 12.40 2.25 8.54
CA PHE A 233 12.75 3.21 7.49
C PHE A 233 13.85 2.62 6.61
N ARG A 234 13.71 2.80 5.30
CA ARG A 234 14.67 2.42 4.28
C ARG A 234 14.78 3.54 3.26
N ASP A 235 15.92 3.67 2.65
CA ASP A 235 16.14 4.59 1.55
C ASP A 235 16.90 3.92 0.40
N LEU A 236 16.87 4.55 -0.75
CA LEU A 236 17.68 4.18 -1.91
C LEU A 236 18.53 5.39 -2.30
N GLU A 237 19.77 5.38 -1.86
CA GLU A 237 20.70 6.47 -2.06
C GLU A 237 20.91 6.78 -3.56
N GLY A 238 20.94 8.07 -3.89
CA GLY A 238 21.16 8.55 -5.26
C GLY A 238 19.97 8.39 -6.20
N GLN A 239 18.85 7.84 -5.75
CA GLN A 239 17.63 7.71 -6.54
C GLN A 239 16.60 8.77 -6.18
N GLY A 240 15.75 9.14 -7.15
CA GLY A 240 14.73 10.17 -7.02
C GLY A 240 13.31 9.63 -6.94
N HIS A 241 12.35 10.50 -7.26
CA HIS A 241 10.91 10.22 -7.24
C HIS A 241 10.50 9.47 -8.52
N GLU A 242 10.80 8.18 -8.58
CA GLU A 242 10.68 7.40 -9.80
C GLU A 242 10.45 5.90 -9.54
N TRP A 243 10.05 5.18 -10.59
CA TRP A 243 9.71 3.77 -10.52
C TRP A 243 10.86 2.87 -10.04
N GLN A 244 12.11 3.24 -10.28
CA GLN A 244 13.26 2.48 -9.78
C GLN A 244 13.24 2.43 -8.23
N THR A 245 12.99 3.57 -7.60
CA THR A 245 12.86 3.72 -6.15
C THR A 245 11.70 2.88 -5.62
N TRP A 246 10.54 2.93 -6.27
CA TRP A 246 9.34 2.22 -5.80
C TRP A 246 9.36 0.72 -6.05
N ARG A 247 9.99 0.25 -7.13
CA ARG A 247 10.27 -1.18 -7.33
C ARG A 247 11.17 -1.73 -6.23
N TYR A 248 12.21 -0.97 -5.86
CA TYR A 248 13.09 -1.33 -4.77
C TYR A 248 12.34 -1.36 -3.43
N ALA A 249 11.51 -0.35 -3.17
CA ALA A 249 10.67 -0.30 -1.97
C ALA A 249 9.77 -1.53 -1.85
N LEU A 250 9.08 -1.92 -2.93
CA LEU A 250 8.23 -3.12 -2.93
C LEU A 250 9.04 -4.40 -2.73
N ASN A 251 10.21 -4.51 -3.36
CA ASN A 251 11.09 -5.67 -3.23
C ASN A 251 11.63 -5.86 -1.80
N ASP A 252 11.88 -4.76 -1.07
CA ASP A 252 12.28 -4.83 0.36
C ASP A 252 11.07 -4.98 1.30
N PHE A 253 9.92 -4.45 0.94
CA PHE A 253 8.70 -4.47 1.74
C PHE A 253 8.00 -5.83 1.72
N ALA A 254 7.80 -6.44 0.55
CA ALA A 254 7.02 -7.66 0.38
C ALA A 254 7.51 -8.85 1.24
N PRO A 255 8.83 -9.07 1.44
CA PRO A 255 9.34 -10.10 2.34
C PRO A 255 8.97 -9.93 3.82
N ARG A 256 8.54 -8.72 4.22
CA ARG A 256 8.18 -8.40 5.62
C ARG A 256 6.70 -8.59 5.90
N LEU A 257 5.90 -8.82 4.85
CA LEU A 257 4.45 -8.93 4.97
C LEU A 257 4.03 -10.31 5.44
N PHE A 258 3.06 -10.36 6.37
CA PHE A 258 2.33 -11.56 6.75
C PHE A 258 3.21 -12.72 7.24
N GLN A 259 4.38 -12.41 7.78
CA GLN A 259 5.27 -13.41 8.38
C GLN A 259 4.64 -13.96 9.66
N GLU A 260 4.77 -15.27 9.88
CA GLU A 260 4.35 -15.88 11.14
C GLU A 260 5.11 -15.23 12.30
N LYS A 261 4.37 -14.83 13.34
CA LYS A 261 4.99 -14.34 14.55
C LYS A 261 5.77 -15.51 15.19
N LYS A 262 7.08 -15.38 15.21
CA LYS A 262 7.94 -16.34 15.92
C LYS A 262 7.74 -16.25 17.43
#